data_42d0e14a1acb9f83d3253f0cf7ec67e5
#
_entry.id   42d0e14a1acb9f83d3253f0cf7ec67e5
#
_cell.length_a   1.000
_cell.length_b   1.000
_cell.length_c   1.000
_cell.angle_alpha   90.00
_cell.angle_beta   90.00
_cell.angle_gamma   90.00
#
_symmetry.space_group_name_H-M   'P 1'
#
loop_
_entity.id
_entity.type
_entity.pdbx_description
1 polymer ?
#
loop_
_entity_poly.entity_id
_entity_poly.type
_entity_poly.pdbx_seq_one_letter_code
_entity_poly.pdbx_strand_id
1 'polypeptide(L)'
;VSTNMSRRSLLAASGAVLALGLSACTAKDPLAQQANAGDNKNYIAGDGSVTEYGDAERKPAVRFSGKLFDGTVVTSDSFAGKVTVLNFWYAACAPCRAEAPDLETLYRELNPEGAVFYGVNIRDEAPTADAFTRTFSLGYPSFNDKDGGLLLALTAFVPPAAVPTTLVLDKKGRVSARILGLADKSTLKTLITAALAESP
;
A
#
# COMPACT_ATOMS: atom_id res chain seq x y z
N VAL A 1 -57.91 15.32 -35.36
CA VAL A 1 -56.77 14.91 -36.17
C VAL A 1 -55.98 13.87 -35.39
N SER A 2 -56.20 12.56 -35.70
CA SER A 2 -55.51 11.42 -35.04
C SER A 2 -54.22 11.13 -35.77
N THR A 3 -53.08 11.30 -35.13
CA THR A 3 -51.76 10.90 -35.66
C THR A 3 -51.55 9.42 -35.34
N ASN A 4 -51.65 8.57 -36.36
CA ASN A 4 -51.27 7.15 -36.27
C ASN A 4 -49.74 7.01 -36.20
N MET A 5 -49.23 6.79 -35.00
CA MET A 5 -47.83 6.40 -34.82
C MET A 5 -47.63 4.95 -35.25
N SER A 6 -46.85 4.77 -36.31
CA SER A 6 -46.56 3.45 -36.89
C SER A 6 -45.72 2.59 -35.90
N ARG A 7 -46.13 1.30 -35.77
CA ARG A 7 -45.43 0.26 -34.93
C ARG A 7 -43.92 0.10 -35.28
N ARG A 8 -43.54 0.58 -36.49
CA ARG A 8 -42.12 0.57 -36.94
C ARG A 8 -41.23 1.60 -36.25
N SER A 9 -41.84 2.75 -35.78
CA SER A 9 -41.08 3.80 -35.07
C SER A 9 -40.76 3.45 -33.63
N LEU A 10 -41.53 2.55 -33.00
CA LEU A 10 -41.29 2.08 -31.62
C LEU A 10 -40.16 1.06 -31.51
N LEU A 11 -39.87 0.28 -32.57
CA LEU A 11 -38.78 -0.70 -32.59
C LEU A 11 -37.41 -0.05 -32.84
N ALA A 12 -37.34 1.11 -33.48
CA ALA A 12 -36.09 1.82 -33.70
C ALA A 12 -35.59 2.56 -32.41
N ALA A 13 -36.51 2.99 -31.54
CA ALA A 13 -36.14 3.68 -30.30
C ALA A 13 -35.61 2.75 -29.21
N SER A 14 -36.01 1.46 -29.20
CA SER A 14 -35.56 0.47 -28.23
C SER A 14 -34.15 -0.05 -28.48
N GLY A 15 -33.65 0.03 -29.72
CA GLY A 15 -32.29 -0.43 -30.09
C GLY A 15 -31.18 0.55 -29.68
N ALA A 16 -31.50 1.85 -29.62
CA ALA A 16 -30.51 2.89 -29.31
C ALA A 16 -30.17 2.97 -27.82
N VAL A 17 -31.10 2.58 -26.94
CA VAL A 17 -30.86 2.63 -25.48
C VAL A 17 -30.00 1.45 -25.00
N LEU A 18 -30.01 0.29 -25.68
CA LEU A 18 -29.18 -0.84 -25.32
C LEU A 18 -27.69 -0.68 -25.71
N ALA A 19 -27.40 0.17 -26.69
CA ALA A 19 -26.01 0.38 -27.17
C ALA A 19 -25.18 1.31 -26.27
N LEU A 20 -25.82 2.14 -25.44
CA LEU A 20 -25.17 3.08 -24.54
C LEU A 20 -24.76 2.47 -23.18
N GLY A 21 -25.25 1.26 -22.86
CA GLY A 21 -24.98 0.59 -21.58
C GLY A 21 -23.69 -0.25 -21.55
N LEU A 22 -23.00 -0.49 -22.66
CA LEU A 22 -21.85 -1.42 -22.75
C LEU A 22 -20.48 -0.74 -22.77
N SER A 23 -20.42 0.60 -22.70
CA SER A 23 -19.13 1.33 -22.73
C SER A 23 -18.56 1.66 -21.33
N ALA A 24 -19.17 1.20 -20.25
CA ALA A 24 -18.80 1.61 -18.89
C ALA A 24 -17.75 0.71 -18.19
N CYS A 25 -17.16 -0.29 -18.85
CA CYS A 25 -16.24 -1.24 -18.19
C CYS A 25 -14.90 -1.42 -18.93
N THR A 26 -14.20 -0.32 -19.25
CA THR A 26 -12.81 -0.42 -19.73
C THR A 26 -11.85 0.51 -19.00
N ALA A 27 -12.08 0.79 -17.73
CA ALA A 27 -11.00 1.28 -16.89
C ALA A 27 -10.01 0.12 -16.72
N LYS A 28 -8.92 0.15 -17.47
CA LYS A 28 -7.82 -0.83 -17.35
C LYS A 28 -7.17 -0.59 -16.01
N ASP A 29 -7.40 -1.49 -15.05
CA ASP A 29 -6.73 -1.46 -13.76
C ASP A 29 -5.21 -1.63 -13.97
N PRO A 30 -4.37 -0.62 -13.65
CA PRO A 30 -2.93 -0.68 -13.86
C PRO A 30 -2.26 -1.85 -13.12
N LEU A 31 -2.78 -2.22 -11.94
CA LEU A 31 -2.25 -3.36 -11.17
C LEU A 31 -2.58 -4.68 -11.84
N ALA A 32 -3.80 -4.84 -12.36
CA ALA A 32 -4.19 -6.03 -13.11
C ALA A 32 -3.37 -6.17 -14.41
N GLN A 33 -3.06 -5.06 -15.10
CA GLN A 33 -2.19 -5.08 -16.27
C GLN A 33 -0.77 -5.53 -15.91
N GLN A 34 -0.18 -5.01 -14.82
CA GLN A 34 1.14 -5.42 -14.35
C GLN A 34 1.15 -6.90 -13.93
N ALA A 35 0.10 -7.37 -13.23
CA ALA A 35 -0.02 -8.78 -12.86
C ALA A 35 -0.08 -9.72 -14.06
N ASN A 36 -0.70 -9.28 -15.16
CA ASN A 36 -0.87 -10.07 -16.39
C ASN A 36 0.27 -9.88 -17.41
N ALA A 37 1.23 -8.99 -17.16
CA ALA A 37 2.30 -8.68 -18.11
C ALA A 37 3.27 -9.85 -18.38
N GLY A 38 3.32 -10.84 -17.49
CA GLY A 38 4.15 -12.03 -17.67
C GLY A 38 5.66 -11.76 -17.72
N ASP A 39 6.10 -10.63 -17.15
CA ASP A 39 7.48 -10.15 -17.23
C ASP A 39 8.45 -10.82 -16.23
N ASN A 40 8.00 -11.89 -15.55
CA ASN A 40 8.76 -12.69 -14.58
C ASN A 40 9.37 -11.93 -13.40
N LYS A 41 8.95 -10.68 -13.14
CA LYS A 41 9.43 -9.90 -11.97
C LYS A 41 8.98 -10.48 -10.66
N ASN A 42 7.92 -11.30 -10.66
CA ASN A 42 7.29 -11.87 -9.47
C ASN A 42 6.81 -10.82 -8.44
N TYR A 43 6.55 -9.59 -8.88
CA TYR A 43 5.92 -8.53 -8.07
C TYR A 43 5.14 -7.55 -8.95
N ILE A 44 4.20 -6.86 -8.34
CA ILE A 44 3.46 -5.75 -8.94
C ILE A 44 4.09 -4.46 -8.42
N ALA A 45 4.75 -3.69 -9.29
CA ALA A 45 5.53 -2.52 -8.87
C ALA A 45 4.65 -1.35 -8.35
N GLY A 46 3.33 -1.40 -8.61
CA GLY A 46 2.46 -0.25 -8.37
C GLY A 46 2.71 0.88 -9.35
N ASP A 47 2.03 1.98 -9.15
CA ASP A 47 2.10 3.17 -10.00
C ASP A 47 2.44 4.45 -9.22
N GLY A 48 2.77 4.31 -7.93
CA GLY A 48 3.02 5.42 -7.01
C GLY A 48 1.73 6.06 -6.49
N SER A 49 0.57 5.46 -6.73
CA SER A 49 -0.71 6.03 -6.31
C SER A 49 -0.80 6.16 -4.79
N VAL A 50 -1.28 7.32 -4.36
CA VAL A 50 -1.47 7.67 -2.95
C VAL A 50 -2.96 7.62 -2.62
N THR A 51 -3.29 6.99 -1.50
CA THR A 51 -4.63 7.04 -0.92
C THR A 51 -4.52 7.57 0.50
N GLU A 52 -5.17 8.68 0.78
CA GLU A 52 -5.34 9.20 2.14
C GLU A 52 -6.74 8.87 2.64
N TYR A 53 -6.84 8.46 3.88
CA TYR A 53 -8.10 8.13 4.53
C TYR A 53 -8.43 9.22 5.56
N GLY A 54 -9.52 9.96 5.32
CA GLY A 54 -10.06 10.93 6.29
C GLY A 54 -10.41 10.24 7.61
N ASP A 55 -10.35 10.94 8.73
CA ASP A 55 -10.54 10.33 10.07
C ASP A 55 -11.82 9.49 10.17
N ALA A 56 -12.93 9.96 9.59
CA ALA A 56 -14.20 9.23 9.58
C ALA A 56 -14.24 8.01 8.63
N GLU A 57 -13.30 7.91 7.70
CA GLU A 57 -13.24 6.85 6.69
C GLU A 57 -12.25 5.75 7.07
N ARG A 58 -11.39 5.99 8.08
CA ARG A 58 -10.40 5.01 8.53
C ARG A 58 -11.08 3.79 9.10
N LYS A 59 -10.65 2.63 8.63
CA LYS A 59 -11.05 1.35 9.23
C LYS A 59 -10.53 1.25 10.66
N PRO A 60 -11.10 0.36 11.49
CA PRO A 60 -10.57 0.10 12.83
C PRO A 60 -9.06 -0.17 12.83
N ALA A 61 -8.42 0.05 13.99
CA ALA A 61 -7.01 -0.24 14.20
C ALA A 61 -6.64 -1.65 13.70
N VAL A 62 -5.54 -1.73 12.96
CA VAL A 62 -5.05 -3.02 12.47
C VAL A 62 -4.47 -3.84 13.62
N ARG A 63 -4.74 -5.15 13.59
CA ARG A 63 -4.27 -6.08 14.61
C ARG A 63 -3.40 -7.15 13.98
N PHE A 64 -2.15 -7.25 14.42
CA PHE A 64 -1.22 -8.27 13.98
C PHE A 64 -0.16 -8.57 15.03
N SER A 65 0.52 -9.66 14.85
CA SER A 65 1.73 -10.06 15.58
C SER A 65 2.71 -10.63 14.58
N GLY A 66 3.98 -10.25 14.69
CA GLY A 66 5.02 -10.75 13.79
C GLY A 66 6.36 -10.85 14.51
N LYS A 67 7.29 -11.57 13.87
CA LYS A 67 8.68 -11.68 14.33
C LYS A 67 9.58 -10.81 13.48
N LEU A 68 10.47 -10.07 14.12
CA LEU A 68 11.59 -9.41 13.46
C LEU A 68 12.64 -10.47 13.05
N PHE A 69 13.60 -10.07 12.20
CA PHE A 69 14.68 -10.97 11.79
C PHE A 69 15.59 -11.41 12.96
N ASP A 70 15.66 -10.65 14.05
CA ASP A 70 16.36 -11.01 15.29
C ASP A 70 15.56 -11.96 16.20
N GLY A 71 14.34 -12.35 15.80
CA GLY A 71 13.45 -13.20 16.57
C GLY A 71 12.53 -12.48 17.56
N THR A 72 12.70 -11.16 17.75
CA THR A 72 11.83 -10.37 18.62
C THR A 72 10.39 -10.39 18.11
N VAL A 73 9.44 -10.68 19.00
CA VAL A 73 8.01 -10.63 18.68
C VAL A 73 7.50 -9.21 18.92
N VAL A 74 6.87 -8.63 17.91
CA VAL A 74 6.26 -7.31 17.96
C VAL A 74 4.78 -7.43 17.61
N THR A 75 3.93 -6.81 18.41
CA THR A 75 2.48 -6.74 18.17
C THR A 75 2.06 -5.32 17.84
N SER A 76 0.95 -5.18 17.13
CA SER A 76 0.38 -3.86 16.80
C SER A 76 0.07 -3.02 18.04
N ASP A 77 -0.14 -3.63 19.21
CA ASP A 77 -0.39 -2.91 20.46
C ASP A 77 0.82 -2.07 20.92
N SER A 78 2.05 -2.46 20.54
CA SER A 78 3.27 -1.69 20.82
C SER A 78 3.37 -0.37 20.06
N PHE A 79 2.48 -0.13 19.10
CA PHE A 79 2.42 1.08 18.30
C PHE A 79 1.45 2.14 18.86
N ALA A 80 0.70 1.80 19.91
CA ALA A 80 -0.25 2.73 20.50
C ALA A 80 0.40 4.08 20.85
N GLY A 81 -0.22 5.17 20.40
CA GLY A 81 0.28 6.53 20.61
C GLY A 81 1.41 6.96 19.67
N LYS A 82 1.86 6.10 18.75
CA LYS A 82 2.92 6.39 17.78
C LYS A 82 2.36 6.38 16.36
N VAL A 83 2.88 7.27 15.52
CA VAL A 83 2.70 7.13 14.07
C VAL A 83 3.61 6.00 13.58
N THR A 84 3.08 5.06 12.84
CA THR A 84 3.84 3.88 12.40
C THR A 84 3.88 3.80 10.88
N VAL A 85 5.09 3.68 10.34
CA VAL A 85 5.31 3.44 8.91
C VAL A 85 5.63 1.97 8.70
N LEU A 86 4.84 1.29 7.87
CA LEU A 86 5.07 -0.10 7.45
C LEU A 86 5.41 -0.11 5.97
N ASN A 87 6.61 -0.51 5.61
CA ASN A 87 7.06 -0.61 4.21
C ASN A 87 7.21 -2.10 3.83
N PHE A 88 6.38 -2.56 2.90
CA PHE A 88 6.42 -3.93 2.36
C PHE A 88 7.46 -4.03 1.26
N TRP A 89 8.41 -4.97 1.40
CA TRP A 89 9.58 -5.04 0.54
C TRP A 89 10.18 -6.46 0.43
N TYR A 90 11.10 -6.63 -0.51
CA TYR A 90 12.09 -7.71 -0.52
C TYR A 90 13.34 -7.27 -1.32
N ALA A 91 14.47 -7.95 -1.14
CA ALA A 91 15.79 -7.49 -1.58
C ALA A 91 15.96 -7.38 -3.10
N ALA A 92 15.32 -8.25 -3.89
CA ALA A 92 15.43 -8.24 -5.36
C ALA A 92 14.41 -7.29 -6.04
N CYS A 93 13.54 -6.61 -5.27
CA CYS A 93 12.58 -5.64 -5.78
C CYS A 93 13.31 -4.35 -6.16
N ALA A 94 13.36 -4.03 -7.45
CA ALA A 94 14.09 -2.85 -7.92
C ALA A 94 13.57 -1.52 -7.37
N PRO A 95 12.24 -1.23 -7.35
CA PRO A 95 11.74 0.00 -6.75
C PRO A 95 11.95 0.05 -5.23
N CYS A 96 11.92 -1.09 -4.51
CA CYS A 96 12.23 -1.12 -3.07
C CYS A 96 13.68 -0.69 -2.80
N ARG A 97 14.61 -1.06 -3.69
CA ARG A 97 16.02 -0.62 -3.62
C ARG A 97 16.17 0.87 -3.91
N ALA A 98 15.32 1.39 -4.78
CA ALA A 98 15.37 2.81 -5.15
C ALA A 98 14.89 3.71 -4.00
N GLU A 99 13.85 3.30 -3.25
CA GLU A 99 13.29 4.10 -2.14
C GLU A 99 14.02 3.93 -0.80
N ALA A 100 14.80 2.85 -0.63
CA ALA A 100 15.44 2.51 0.65
C ALA A 100 16.28 3.66 1.27
N PRO A 101 17.10 4.42 0.50
CA PRO A 101 17.86 5.57 1.05
C PRO A 101 16.95 6.71 1.54
N ASP A 102 15.81 6.92 0.87
CA ASP A 102 14.86 7.96 1.25
C ASP A 102 14.08 7.57 2.50
N LEU A 103 13.69 6.30 2.63
CA LEU A 103 13.08 5.76 3.84
C LEU A 103 14.01 5.88 5.05
N GLU A 104 15.29 5.56 4.89
CA GLU A 104 16.29 5.75 5.96
C GLU A 104 16.43 7.22 6.36
N THR A 105 16.44 8.11 5.37
CA THR A 105 16.51 9.56 5.64
C THR A 105 15.30 10.02 6.46
N LEU A 106 14.09 9.59 6.07
CA LEU A 106 12.85 9.93 6.76
C LEU A 106 12.80 9.31 8.16
N TYR A 107 13.28 8.08 8.32
CA TYR A 107 13.38 7.43 9.63
C TYR A 107 14.25 8.27 10.58
N ARG A 108 15.45 8.65 10.15
CA ARG A 108 16.35 9.46 11.01
C ARG A 108 15.76 10.81 11.36
N GLU A 109 15.04 11.41 10.44
CA GLU A 109 14.42 12.72 10.65
C GLU A 109 13.22 12.63 11.60
N LEU A 110 12.29 11.66 11.37
CA LEU A 110 10.98 11.67 11.99
C LEU A 110 10.84 10.72 13.20
N ASN A 111 11.80 9.80 13.40
CA ASN A 111 11.76 8.91 14.58
C ASN A 111 11.88 9.69 15.91
N PRO A 112 12.74 10.72 16.03
CA PRO A 112 12.77 11.57 17.23
C PRO A 112 11.46 12.35 17.47
N GLU A 113 10.65 12.53 16.41
CA GLU A 113 9.37 13.24 16.47
C GLU A 113 8.18 12.31 16.82
N GLY A 114 8.45 11.00 16.96
CA GLY A 114 7.45 9.99 17.36
C GLY A 114 6.92 9.13 16.23
N ALA A 115 7.53 9.15 15.03
CA ALA A 115 7.25 8.20 13.98
C ALA A 115 8.16 6.99 14.09
N VAL A 116 7.60 5.78 14.19
CA VAL A 116 8.36 4.53 14.18
C VAL A 116 8.26 3.88 12.80
N PHE A 117 9.36 3.25 12.35
CA PHE A 117 9.43 2.62 11.03
C PHE A 117 9.71 1.13 11.19
N TYR A 118 9.02 0.33 10.38
CA TYR A 118 9.28 -1.10 10.23
C TYR A 118 9.22 -1.49 8.76
N GLY A 119 10.21 -2.22 8.31
CA GLY A 119 10.08 -3.00 7.09
C GLY A 119 9.17 -4.22 7.33
N VAL A 120 8.49 -4.68 6.30
CA VAL A 120 7.79 -5.97 6.28
C VAL A 120 8.34 -6.75 5.10
N ASN A 121 9.30 -7.62 5.37
CA ASN A 121 9.92 -8.42 4.32
C ASN A 121 9.08 -9.66 4.05
N ILE A 122 8.55 -9.76 2.84
CA ILE A 122 7.57 -10.78 2.45
C ILE A 122 8.18 -12.00 1.76
N ARG A 123 9.52 -12.09 1.65
CA ARG A 123 10.12 -13.12 0.79
C ARG A 123 11.47 -13.66 1.20
N ASP A 124 12.36 -12.80 1.71
CA ASP A 124 13.77 -13.15 1.85
C ASP A 124 14.06 -13.96 3.11
N GLU A 125 15.12 -14.78 3.04
CA GLU A 125 15.75 -15.34 4.21
C GLU A 125 16.62 -14.28 4.92
N ALA A 126 16.88 -14.47 6.22
CA ALA A 126 17.61 -13.51 7.04
C ALA A 126 18.95 -13.03 6.43
N PRO A 127 19.85 -13.88 5.87
CA PRO A 127 21.09 -13.39 5.29
C PRO A 127 20.90 -12.40 4.13
N THR A 128 19.85 -12.60 3.32
CA THR A 128 19.53 -11.72 2.19
C THR A 128 18.94 -10.38 2.68
N ALA A 129 18.02 -10.43 3.64
CA ALA A 129 17.46 -9.24 4.27
C ALA A 129 18.53 -8.41 4.99
N ASP A 130 19.45 -9.06 5.73
CA ASP A 130 20.56 -8.43 6.40
C ASP A 130 21.53 -7.76 5.42
N ALA A 131 21.82 -8.42 4.29
CA ALA A 131 22.67 -7.82 3.26
C ALA A 131 22.04 -6.55 2.67
N PHE A 132 20.73 -6.55 2.45
CA PHE A 132 20.00 -5.37 2.01
C PHE A 132 20.08 -4.24 3.06
N THR A 133 19.75 -4.56 4.33
CA THR A 133 19.81 -3.62 5.46
C THR A 133 21.19 -2.96 5.57
N ARG A 134 22.27 -3.74 5.47
CA ARG A 134 23.65 -3.20 5.46
C ARG A 134 23.94 -2.35 4.24
N THR A 135 23.50 -2.79 3.05
CA THR A 135 23.77 -2.07 1.79
C THR A 135 23.17 -0.66 1.81
N PHE A 136 21.97 -0.51 2.36
CA PHE A 136 21.27 0.77 2.44
C PHE A 136 21.40 1.46 3.81
N SER A 137 22.16 0.85 4.74
CA SER A 137 22.39 1.38 6.10
C SER A 137 21.09 1.67 6.85
N LEU A 138 20.08 0.81 6.70
CA LEU A 138 18.76 1.00 7.32
C LEU A 138 18.87 0.86 8.84
N GLY A 139 18.44 1.91 9.57
CA GLY A 139 18.45 1.99 11.02
C GLY A 139 17.18 1.45 11.69
N TYR A 140 16.15 1.11 10.93
CA TYR A 140 14.89 0.56 11.44
C TYR A 140 14.78 -0.95 11.21
N PRO A 141 14.09 -1.68 12.11
CA PRO A 141 13.96 -3.13 12.04
C PRO A 141 12.96 -3.56 10.95
N SER A 142 13.06 -4.84 10.55
CA SER A 142 12.11 -5.45 9.62
C SER A 142 11.50 -6.73 10.20
N PHE A 143 10.19 -6.88 9.98
CA PHE A 143 9.51 -8.15 10.17
C PHE A 143 9.95 -9.16 9.12
N ASN A 144 10.13 -10.40 9.54
CA ASN A 144 10.20 -11.56 8.67
C ASN A 144 8.78 -12.07 8.43
N ASP A 145 8.14 -11.61 7.37
CA ASP A 145 6.77 -11.97 7.01
C ASP A 145 6.71 -12.93 5.82
N LYS A 146 7.70 -13.81 5.71
CA LYS A 146 7.76 -14.81 4.63
C LYS A 146 6.54 -15.74 4.62
N ASP A 147 5.96 -15.98 5.79
CA ASP A 147 4.74 -16.78 5.95
C ASP A 147 3.46 -15.97 5.67
N GLY A 148 3.58 -14.66 5.45
CA GLY A 148 2.49 -13.78 5.03
C GLY A 148 1.49 -13.41 6.12
N GLY A 149 1.82 -13.55 7.39
CA GLY A 149 0.90 -13.27 8.51
C GLY A 149 0.52 -11.80 8.60
N LEU A 150 1.48 -10.87 8.49
CA LEU A 150 1.21 -9.42 8.47
C LEU A 150 0.53 -9.03 7.17
N LEU A 151 1.00 -9.53 6.04
CA LEU A 151 0.39 -9.28 4.74
C LEU A 151 -1.08 -9.69 4.74
N LEU A 152 -1.41 -10.87 5.29
CA LEU A 152 -2.78 -11.34 5.43
C LEU A 152 -3.64 -10.41 6.30
N ALA A 153 -3.12 -9.99 7.44
CA ALA A 153 -3.82 -9.07 8.34
C ALA A 153 -4.09 -7.69 7.69
N LEU A 154 -3.27 -7.29 6.72
CA LEU A 154 -3.29 -5.99 6.06
C LEU A 154 -3.79 -6.04 4.61
N THR A 155 -4.35 -7.17 4.14
CA THR A 155 -4.84 -7.35 2.75
C THR A 155 -5.90 -6.34 2.33
N ALA A 156 -6.61 -5.74 3.29
CA ALA A 156 -7.55 -4.65 3.00
C ALA A 156 -6.86 -3.38 2.44
N PHE A 157 -5.54 -3.26 2.63
CA PHE A 157 -4.73 -2.11 2.21
C PHE A 157 -3.58 -2.48 1.28
N VAL A 158 -3.03 -3.68 1.42
CA VAL A 158 -1.87 -4.17 0.68
C VAL A 158 -2.30 -5.29 -0.24
N PRO A 159 -2.42 -5.06 -1.55
CA PRO A 159 -2.71 -6.14 -2.49
C PRO A 159 -1.59 -7.19 -2.48
N PRO A 160 -1.89 -8.49 -2.62
CA PRO A 160 -0.89 -9.52 -2.71
C PRO A 160 0.14 -9.22 -3.81
N ALA A 161 1.42 -9.43 -3.51
CA ALA A 161 2.55 -9.17 -4.39
C ALA A 161 2.76 -7.70 -4.82
N ALA A 162 1.97 -6.73 -4.32
CA ALA A 162 2.19 -5.30 -4.57
C ALA A 162 3.33 -4.79 -3.69
N VAL A 163 4.53 -4.73 -4.24
CA VAL A 163 5.72 -4.21 -3.56
C VAL A 163 6.52 -3.28 -4.48
N PRO A 164 7.03 -2.18 -3.93
CA PRO A 164 6.82 -1.75 -2.55
C PRO A 164 5.37 -1.29 -2.31
N THR A 165 4.93 -1.39 -1.08
CA THR A 165 3.74 -0.72 -0.58
C THR A 165 4.08 -0.11 0.76
N THR A 166 3.75 1.16 0.96
CA THR A 166 3.98 1.85 2.23
C THR A 166 2.66 2.25 2.86
N LEU A 167 2.47 1.89 4.13
CA LEU A 167 1.35 2.32 4.95
C LEU A 167 1.83 3.30 6.02
N VAL A 168 1.04 4.34 6.26
CA VAL A 168 1.17 5.21 7.43
C VAL A 168 -0.02 4.93 8.34
N LEU A 169 0.27 4.54 9.59
CA LEU A 169 -0.73 4.32 10.63
C LEU A 169 -0.74 5.53 11.57
N ASP A 170 -1.92 5.99 11.94
CA ASP A 170 -2.11 7.03 12.94
C ASP A 170 -1.79 6.54 14.36
N LYS A 171 -1.83 7.45 15.34
CA LYS A 171 -1.57 7.16 16.76
C LYS A 171 -2.57 6.19 17.39
N LYS A 172 -3.71 5.94 16.71
CA LYS A 172 -4.74 4.95 17.11
C LYS A 172 -4.51 3.59 16.43
N GLY A 173 -3.47 3.45 15.61
CA GLY A 173 -3.15 2.23 14.87
C GLY A 173 -4.05 1.98 13.66
N ARG A 174 -4.74 3.00 13.13
CA ARG A 174 -5.56 2.94 11.92
C ARG A 174 -4.72 3.39 10.73
N VAL A 175 -4.92 2.80 9.57
CA VAL A 175 -4.25 3.26 8.36
C VAL A 175 -4.79 4.63 7.96
N SER A 176 -3.92 5.66 7.99
CA SER A 176 -4.22 7.03 7.57
C SER A 176 -3.83 7.28 6.11
N ALA A 177 -2.81 6.59 5.62
CA ALA A 177 -2.40 6.70 4.22
C ALA A 177 -1.77 5.41 3.69
N ARG A 178 -1.83 5.24 2.36
CA ARG A 178 -1.20 4.16 1.62
C ARG A 178 -0.56 4.68 0.35
N ILE A 179 0.66 4.21 0.04
CA ILE A 179 1.32 4.41 -1.25
C ILE A 179 1.51 3.04 -1.90
N LEU A 180 1.02 2.83 -3.11
CA LEU A 180 1.25 1.62 -3.90
C LEU A 180 2.35 1.86 -4.92
N GLY A 181 3.48 1.18 -4.77
CA GLY A 181 4.67 1.40 -5.57
C GLY A 181 5.68 2.29 -4.86
N LEU A 182 6.67 2.78 -5.62
CA LEU A 182 7.76 3.61 -5.11
C LEU A 182 7.20 4.85 -4.39
N ALA A 183 7.56 5.00 -3.13
CA ALA A 183 7.17 6.14 -2.32
C ALA A 183 8.06 7.35 -2.65
N ASP A 184 7.44 8.42 -3.16
CA ASP A 184 8.13 9.72 -3.25
C ASP A 184 8.40 10.25 -1.84
N LYS A 185 9.65 10.67 -1.60
CA LYS A 185 10.12 11.10 -0.28
C LYS A 185 9.32 12.27 0.29
N SER A 186 9.03 13.28 -0.54
CA SER A 186 8.33 14.49 -0.10
C SER A 186 6.89 14.20 0.25
N THR A 187 6.25 13.36 -0.56
CA THR A 187 4.89 12.88 -0.34
C THR A 187 4.79 12.07 0.94
N LEU A 188 5.66 11.06 1.12
CA LEU A 188 5.65 10.23 2.33
C LEU A 188 5.94 11.07 3.59
N LYS A 189 6.89 12.02 3.53
CA LYS A 189 7.14 12.96 4.63
C LYS A 189 5.89 13.72 5.02
N THR A 190 5.18 14.27 4.04
CA THR A 190 3.94 15.03 4.26
C THR A 190 2.88 14.18 4.97
N LEU A 191 2.67 12.95 4.50
CA LEU A 191 1.70 12.01 5.10
C LEU A 191 2.05 11.66 6.55
N ILE A 192 3.33 11.40 6.84
CA ILE A 192 3.78 11.10 8.21
C ILE A 192 3.63 12.33 9.11
N THR A 193 4.03 13.52 8.63
CA THR A 193 3.93 14.76 9.41
C THR A 193 2.47 15.11 9.71
N ALA A 194 1.56 14.90 8.74
CA ALA A 194 0.12 15.08 8.95
C ALA A 194 -0.40 14.15 10.06
N ALA A 195 -0.03 12.87 10.04
CA ALA A 195 -0.41 11.91 11.08
C ALA A 195 0.19 12.25 12.46
N LEU A 196 1.44 12.78 12.51
CA LEU A 196 2.07 13.25 13.75
C LEU A 196 1.33 14.45 14.36
N ALA A 197 0.76 15.32 13.53
CA ALA A 197 0.00 16.50 13.99
C ALA A 197 -1.39 16.14 14.54
N GLU A 198 -1.90 14.93 14.27
CA GLU A 198 -3.20 14.49 14.79
C GLU A 198 -3.15 14.23 16.30
N SER A 199 -4.29 14.51 16.97
CA SER A 199 -4.46 14.13 18.40
C SER A 199 -4.55 12.60 18.54
N PRO A 200 -4.01 12.06 19.65
CA PRO A 200 -4.13 10.63 19.96
C PRO A 200 -5.58 10.16 20.12
#